data_5fe42e3024a85264c89ef8d93f82af51
#
_entry.id   5fe42e3024a85264c89ef8d93f82af51
#
_cell.length_a   1.000
_cell.length_b   1.000
_cell.length_c   1.000
_cell.angle_alpha   90.00
_cell.angle_beta   90.00
_cell.angle_gamma   90.00
#
_symmetry.space_group_name_H-M   'P 1'
#
loop_
_entity.id
_entity.type
_entity.pdbx_description
1 polymer ?
#
loop_
_entity_poly.entity_id
_entity_poly.type
_entity_poly.pdbx_seq_one_letter_code
_entity_poly.pdbx_strand_id
1 'polypeptide(L)'
;PVTKMIVTSHTDPSKTATFDTNRLIVPTLNSKQASMKYVPLAGQDELDVTQIDDFLQLVEGKARHYPPQFTDRNERRGFESKLREISAQLDTLAANDNASYDVLIRAFKVSVMARNLDLGTQFTTKSLKYAQRLLKMSPNDPTTNFWFGFSLSEGGGQREAIPYLDKAMKANVQEAYLSAVNNYLFLEQRKNALTTLNNYKVKYPEETQVVDRLTMEIQKQGRTNVWENLTAMKQGRY
;
A
#
# COMPACT_ATOMS: atom_id res chain seq x y z
N PRO A 1 -5.86 -25.93 -9.21
CA PRO A 1 -5.91 -24.68 -8.46
C PRO A 1 -5.81 -25.01 -6.97
N VAL A 2 -4.86 -24.35 -6.30
CA VAL A 2 -4.70 -24.48 -4.84
C VAL A 2 -5.92 -23.81 -4.20
N THR A 3 -6.80 -24.61 -3.63
CA THR A 3 -8.04 -24.14 -3.03
C THR A 3 -7.88 -23.68 -1.59
N LYS A 4 -6.77 -24.08 -0.97
CA LYS A 4 -6.45 -23.70 0.41
C LYS A 4 -4.96 -23.51 0.57
N MET A 5 -4.57 -22.42 1.20
CA MET A 5 -3.21 -22.19 1.64
C MET A 5 -3.09 -22.64 3.09
N ILE A 6 -2.23 -23.60 3.35
CA ILE A 6 -1.99 -24.13 4.70
C ILE A 6 -0.68 -23.56 5.19
N VAL A 7 -0.73 -22.89 6.31
CA VAL A 7 0.45 -22.44 7.05
C VAL A 7 0.72 -23.48 8.13
N THR A 8 1.92 -24.04 8.10
CA THR A 8 2.36 -25.04 9.09
C THR A 8 3.49 -24.43 9.92
N SER A 9 3.41 -24.61 11.23
CA SER A 9 4.52 -24.24 12.11
C SER A 9 5.77 -25.06 11.77
N HIS A 10 6.90 -24.40 11.65
CA HIS A 10 8.19 -25.06 11.38
C HIS A 10 8.66 -25.91 12.59
N THR A 11 8.25 -25.53 13.79
CA THR A 11 8.66 -26.18 15.04
C THR A 11 7.60 -27.14 15.60
N ASP A 12 6.35 -27.02 15.16
CA ASP A 12 5.24 -27.86 15.60
C ASP A 12 4.27 -28.11 14.44
N PRO A 13 4.49 -29.20 13.66
CA PRO A 13 3.66 -29.51 12.50
C PRO A 13 2.17 -29.72 12.82
N SER A 14 1.80 -29.88 14.09
CA SER A 14 0.39 -29.96 14.49
C SER A 14 -0.33 -28.61 14.47
N LYS A 15 0.43 -27.50 14.45
CA LYS A 15 -0.13 -26.15 14.39
C LYS A 15 -0.22 -25.70 12.93
N THR A 16 -1.43 -25.68 12.43
CA THR A 16 -1.73 -25.25 11.07
C THR A 16 -2.78 -24.15 11.06
N ALA A 17 -2.64 -23.16 10.18
CA ALA A 17 -3.67 -22.21 9.84
C ALA A 17 -4.02 -22.40 8.36
N THR A 18 -5.31 -22.41 8.03
CA THR A 18 -5.77 -22.66 6.65
C THR A 18 -6.41 -21.40 6.09
N PHE A 19 -5.96 -20.98 4.91
CA PHE A 19 -6.53 -19.89 4.13
C PHE A 19 -7.30 -20.46 2.94
N ASP A 20 -8.57 -20.08 2.81
CA ASP A 20 -9.38 -20.50 1.66
C ASP A 20 -9.12 -19.59 0.47
N THR A 21 -8.52 -20.15 -0.57
CA THR A 21 -8.19 -19.44 -1.81
C THR A 21 -9.22 -19.64 -2.92
N ASN A 22 -10.30 -20.38 -2.67
CA ASN A 22 -11.29 -20.75 -3.68
C ASN A 22 -12.08 -19.57 -4.26
N ARG A 23 -12.01 -18.39 -3.65
CA ARG A 23 -12.73 -17.19 -4.08
C ARG A 23 -11.87 -16.20 -4.85
N LEU A 24 -10.71 -16.65 -5.30
CA LEU A 24 -9.80 -15.83 -6.12
C LEU A 24 -10.34 -15.69 -7.54
N ILE A 25 -11.02 -14.58 -7.80
CA ILE A 25 -11.46 -14.19 -9.15
C ILE A 25 -10.32 -13.51 -9.92
N VAL A 26 -9.25 -13.12 -9.24
CA VAL A 26 -8.09 -12.47 -9.85
C VAL A 26 -7.17 -13.55 -10.42
N PRO A 27 -6.82 -13.50 -11.72
CA PRO A 27 -5.87 -14.44 -12.27
C PRO A 27 -4.53 -14.33 -11.54
N THR A 28 -4.15 -15.39 -10.87
CA THR A 28 -2.82 -15.50 -10.30
C THR A 28 -1.80 -15.58 -11.43
N LEU A 29 -0.75 -14.79 -11.30
CA LEU A 29 0.45 -14.98 -12.12
C LEU A 29 0.84 -16.46 -12.07
N ASN A 30 1.23 -17.02 -13.23
CA ASN A 30 1.59 -18.41 -13.39
C ASN A 30 2.42 -18.93 -12.20
N SER A 31 1.74 -19.59 -11.28
CA SER A 31 2.35 -20.12 -10.04
C SER A 31 3.35 -21.26 -10.29
N LYS A 32 3.53 -21.66 -11.53
CA LYS A 32 4.43 -22.78 -11.89
C LYS A 32 5.93 -22.46 -11.74
N GLN A 33 6.29 -21.21 -11.49
CA GLN A 33 7.71 -20.81 -11.40
C GLN A 33 8.04 -19.94 -10.18
N ALA A 34 7.09 -19.56 -9.34
CA ALA A 34 7.38 -18.81 -8.14
C ALA A 34 7.83 -19.76 -7.02
N SER A 35 9.04 -19.55 -6.51
CA SER A 35 9.47 -20.19 -5.26
C SER A 35 8.54 -19.74 -4.14
N MET A 36 8.12 -20.67 -3.27
CA MET A 36 7.32 -20.36 -2.09
C MET A 36 8.03 -19.33 -1.21
N LYS A 37 7.30 -18.32 -0.76
CA LYS A 37 7.83 -17.27 0.10
C LYS A 37 7.26 -17.41 1.49
N TYR A 38 8.14 -17.65 2.46
CA TYR A 38 7.79 -17.73 3.87
C TYR A 38 8.28 -16.51 4.62
N VAL A 39 7.48 -16.04 5.56
CA VAL A 39 7.83 -14.94 6.47
C VAL A 39 7.50 -15.35 7.91
N PRO A 40 8.15 -14.73 8.92
CA PRO A 40 7.78 -14.96 10.31
C PRO A 40 6.30 -14.64 10.57
N LEU A 41 5.65 -15.48 11.36
CA LEU A 41 4.26 -15.31 11.75
C LEU A 41 4.16 -14.75 13.17
N ALA A 42 4.60 -15.54 14.13
CA ALA A 42 4.72 -15.18 15.54
C ALA A 42 5.67 -16.20 16.20
N GLY A 43 6.63 -15.70 16.99
CA GLY A 43 7.65 -16.58 17.58
C GLY A 43 8.48 -17.27 16.49
N GLN A 44 8.47 -18.62 16.46
CA GLN A 44 9.21 -19.43 15.49
C GLN A 44 8.34 -19.93 14.32
N ASP A 45 7.05 -19.62 14.32
CA ASP A 45 6.14 -20.03 13.26
C ASP A 45 6.34 -19.17 12.00
N GLU A 46 6.11 -19.78 10.83
CA GLU A 46 6.23 -19.12 9.53
C GLU A 46 4.90 -19.13 8.77
N LEU A 47 4.70 -18.12 7.96
CA LEU A 47 3.53 -17.92 7.09
C LEU A 47 3.97 -17.98 5.63
N ASP A 48 3.33 -18.83 4.83
CA ASP A 48 3.46 -18.77 3.37
C ASP A 48 2.65 -17.59 2.84
N VAL A 49 3.34 -16.58 2.33
CA VAL A 49 2.73 -15.35 1.81
C VAL A 49 2.77 -15.28 0.28
N THR A 50 3.15 -16.34 -0.41
CA THR A 50 3.32 -16.33 -1.86
C THR A 50 2.08 -15.79 -2.57
N GLN A 51 0.91 -16.32 -2.27
CA GLN A 51 -0.34 -15.89 -2.89
C GLN A 51 -0.82 -14.51 -2.40
N ILE A 52 -0.61 -14.23 -1.11
CA ILE A 52 -0.93 -12.91 -0.54
C ILE A 52 -0.13 -11.82 -1.25
N ASP A 53 1.18 -12.02 -1.40
CA ASP A 53 2.05 -11.04 -2.01
C ASP A 53 1.77 -10.87 -3.51
N ASP A 54 1.46 -11.94 -4.23
CA ASP A 54 1.04 -11.85 -5.63
C ASP A 54 -0.23 -10.98 -5.77
N PHE A 55 -1.20 -11.20 -4.92
CA PHE A 55 -2.42 -10.39 -4.90
C PHE A 55 -2.15 -8.94 -4.49
N LEU A 56 -1.35 -8.72 -3.45
CA LEU A 56 -1.00 -7.37 -3.00
C LEU A 56 -0.29 -6.59 -4.09
N GLN A 57 0.63 -7.21 -4.82
CA GLN A 57 1.32 -6.56 -5.93
C GLN A 57 0.33 -6.08 -7.01
N LEU A 58 -0.69 -6.89 -7.33
CA LEU A 58 -1.72 -6.51 -8.29
C LEU A 58 -2.59 -5.36 -7.80
N VAL A 59 -3.08 -5.43 -6.57
CA VAL A 59 -4.00 -4.43 -6.02
C VAL A 59 -3.29 -3.13 -5.66
N GLU A 60 -2.03 -3.16 -5.27
CA GLU A 60 -1.24 -1.95 -4.98
C GLU A 60 -1.19 -1.01 -6.19
N GLY A 61 -1.05 -1.54 -7.39
CA GLY A 61 -1.05 -0.74 -8.60
C GLY A 61 -2.38 -0.06 -8.92
N LYS A 62 -3.48 -0.46 -8.28
CA LYS A 62 -4.84 0.03 -8.55
C LYS A 62 -5.46 0.81 -7.39
N ALA A 63 -5.14 0.46 -6.16
CA ALA A 63 -5.87 0.95 -4.98
C ALA A 63 -4.96 1.44 -3.84
N ARG A 64 -3.65 1.49 -4.03
CA ARG A 64 -2.74 2.01 -3.00
C ARG A 64 -3.01 3.47 -2.70
N HIS A 65 -3.26 4.27 -3.73
CA HIS A 65 -3.61 5.68 -3.60
C HIS A 65 -5.08 5.93 -3.89
N TYR A 66 -5.62 7.01 -3.34
CA TYR A 66 -6.99 7.45 -3.60
C TYR A 66 -7.00 8.55 -4.69
N PRO A 67 -7.92 8.51 -5.64
CA PRO A 67 -8.94 7.48 -5.85
C PRO A 67 -8.36 6.21 -6.50
N PRO A 68 -8.97 5.04 -6.23
CA PRO A 68 -8.54 3.80 -6.86
C PRO A 68 -8.81 3.82 -8.37
N GLN A 69 -7.98 3.10 -9.13
CA GLN A 69 -7.99 3.11 -10.59
C GLN A 69 -8.29 1.70 -11.12
N PHE A 70 -9.54 1.47 -11.53
CA PHE A 70 -9.98 0.22 -12.15
C PHE A 70 -10.53 0.46 -13.55
N THR A 71 -10.44 -0.55 -14.43
CA THR A 71 -10.95 -0.47 -15.80
C THR A 71 -12.47 -0.55 -15.84
N ASP A 72 -13.07 -1.36 -14.98
CA ASP A 72 -14.51 -1.53 -14.89
C ASP A 72 -14.98 -2.01 -13.50
N ARG A 73 -16.30 -2.03 -13.32
CA ARG A 73 -16.90 -2.45 -12.05
C ARG A 73 -16.69 -3.92 -11.71
N ASN A 74 -16.59 -4.79 -12.70
CA ASN A 74 -16.40 -6.22 -12.47
C ASN A 74 -15.00 -6.50 -11.95
N GLU A 75 -14.00 -5.84 -12.52
CA GLU A 75 -12.63 -5.89 -12.01
C GLU A 75 -12.60 -5.40 -10.55
N ARG A 76 -13.18 -4.24 -10.27
CA ARG A 76 -13.23 -3.66 -8.92
C ARG A 76 -13.89 -4.62 -7.92
N ARG A 77 -15.02 -5.22 -8.26
CA ARG A 77 -15.72 -6.18 -7.39
C ARG A 77 -14.87 -7.40 -7.05
N GLY A 78 -14.13 -7.93 -8.02
CA GLY A 78 -13.21 -9.04 -7.78
C GLY A 78 -12.13 -8.69 -6.77
N PHE A 79 -11.51 -7.50 -6.91
CA PHE A 79 -10.52 -7.01 -5.96
C PHE A 79 -11.12 -6.72 -4.57
N GLU A 80 -12.29 -6.13 -4.51
CA GLU A 80 -12.99 -5.85 -3.24
C GLU A 80 -13.27 -7.13 -2.45
N SER A 81 -13.82 -8.15 -3.11
CA SER A 81 -14.14 -9.44 -2.49
C SER A 81 -12.88 -10.11 -1.93
N LYS A 82 -11.83 -10.15 -2.73
CA LYS A 82 -10.55 -10.74 -2.34
C LYS A 82 -9.88 -9.98 -1.20
N LEU A 83 -9.94 -8.66 -1.25
CA LEU A 83 -9.34 -7.81 -0.23
C LEU A 83 -10.03 -7.99 1.12
N ARG A 84 -11.36 -8.11 1.14
CA ARG A 84 -12.12 -8.44 2.36
C ARG A 84 -11.70 -9.78 2.95
N GLU A 85 -11.54 -10.78 2.10
CA GLU A 85 -11.15 -12.14 2.52
C GLU A 85 -9.74 -12.14 3.12
N ILE A 86 -8.77 -11.56 2.44
CA ILE A 86 -7.38 -11.47 2.92
C ILE A 86 -7.30 -10.62 4.19
N SER A 87 -8.05 -9.51 4.27
CA SER A 87 -8.11 -8.69 5.46
C SER A 87 -8.57 -9.49 6.68
N ALA A 88 -9.64 -10.27 6.54
CA ALA A 88 -10.14 -11.10 7.63
C ALA A 88 -9.12 -12.13 8.10
N GLN A 89 -8.43 -12.77 7.18
CA GLN A 89 -7.39 -13.76 7.48
C GLN A 89 -6.19 -13.12 8.19
N LEU A 90 -5.70 -12.00 7.68
CA LEU A 90 -4.58 -11.27 8.29
C LEU A 90 -4.94 -10.69 9.65
N ASP A 91 -6.18 -10.21 9.84
CA ASP A 91 -6.64 -9.71 11.13
C ASP A 91 -6.61 -10.81 12.19
N THR A 92 -6.99 -12.03 11.83
CA THR A 92 -6.92 -13.19 12.74
C THR A 92 -5.48 -13.45 13.19
N LEU A 93 -4.52 -13.40 12.27
CA LEU A 93 -3.12 -13.59 12.58
C LEU A 93 -2.54 -12.42 13.37
N ALA A 94 -2.91 -11.20 13.01
CA ALA A 94 -2.46 -9.97 13.65
C ALA A 94 -3.05 -9.77 15.06
N ALA A 95 -4.10 -10.50 15.41
CA ALA A 95 -4.69 -10.46 16.76
C ALA A 95 -3.72 -11.00 17.84
N ASN A 96 -2.74 -11.80 17.46
CA ASN A 96 -1.67 -12.21 18.36
C ASN A 96 -0.78 -11.02 18.70
N ASP A 97 -0.55 -10.74 19.98
CA ASP A 97 0.29 -9.64 20.44
C ASP A 97 1.75 -9.79 19.98
N ASN A 98 2.19 -11.00 19.69
CA ASN A 98 3.52 -11.32 19.17
C ASN A 98 3.56 -11.47 17.64
N ALA A 99 2.52 -11.03 16.94
CA ALA A 99 2.50 -11.05 15.48
C ALA A 99 3.73 -10.32 14.93
N SER A 100 4.33 -10.91 13.90
CA SER A 100 5.55 -10.39 13.30
C SER A 100 5.30 -9.06 12.55
N TYR A 101 6.40 -8.34 12.28
CA TYR A 101 6.38 -7.22 11.35
C TYR A 101 5.76 -7.63 10.00
N ASP A 102 6.09 -8.79 9.49
CA ASP A 102 5.63 -9.26 8.18
C ASP A 102 4.12 -9.48 8.12
N VAL A 103 3.53 -9.96 9.20
CA VAL A 103 2.06 -10.07 9.33
C VAL A 103 1.43 -8.69 9.44
N LEU A 104 1.98 -7.84 10.30
CA LEU A 104 1.42 -6.51 10.57
C LEU A 104 1.51 -5.58 9.36
N ILE A 105 2.62 -5.61 8.60
CA ILE A 105 2.77 -4.75 7.43
C ILE A 105 1.77 -5.14 6.33
N ARG A 106 1.50 -6.42 6.16
CA ARG A 106 0.50 -6.90 5.19
C ARG A 106 -0.91 -6.55 5.62
N ALA A 107 -1.25 -6.76 6.89
CA ALA A 107 -2.54 -6.35 7.46
C ALA A 107 -2.77 -4.85 7.34
N PHE A 108 -1.72 -4.05 7.56
CA PHE A 108 -1.75 -2.60 7.42
C PHE A 108 -2.03 -2.18 5.98
N LYS A 109 -1.24 -2.68 5.03
CA LYS A 109 -1.40 -2.38 3.60
C LYS A 109 -2.81 -2.72 3.10
N VAL A 110 -3.30 -3.90 3.44
CA VAL A 110 -4.65 -4.34 3.09
C VAL A 110 -5.71 -3.40 3.66
N SER A 111 -5.56 -2.98 4.91
CA SER A 111 -6.51 -2.06 5.56
C SER A 111 -6.53 -0.69 4.87
N VAL A 112 -5.37 -0.17 4.47
CA VAL A 112 -5.27 1.09 3.70
C VAL A 112 -6.01 0.97 2.36
N MET A 113 -5.76 -0.10 1.63
CA MET A 113 -6.38 -0.31 0.32
C MET A 113 -7.88 -0.58 0.41
N ALA A 114 -8.33 -1.31 1.43
CA ALA A 114 -9.75 -1.52 1.70
C ALA A 114 -10.48 -0.21 2.04
N ARG A 115 -9.82 0.68 2.79
CA ARG A 115 -10.32 2.03 3.02
C ARG A 115 -10.43 2.80 1.70
N ASN A 116 -9.43 2.74 0.86
CA ASN A 116 -9.44 3.42 -0.44
C ASN A 116 -10.54 2.92 -1.38
N LEU A 117 -10.97 1.68 -1.20
CA LEU A 117 -12.10 1.08 -1.94
C LEU A 117 -13.45 1.35 -1.27
N ASP A 118 -13.49 2.16 -0.22
CA ASP A 118 -14.72 2.49 0.53
C ASP A 118 -15.45 1.26 1.09
N LEU A 119 -14.68 0.26 1.56
CA LEU A 119 -15.24 -1.00 2.06
C LEU A 119 -15.77 -0.93 3.49
N GLY A 120 -15.58 0.21 4.16
CA GLY A 120 -16.14 0.46 5.49
C GLY A 120 -15.18 1.25 6.39
N THR A 121 -15.74 1.97 7.37
CA THR A 121 -15.00 2.82 8.31
C THR A 121 -14.07 2.02 9.24
N GLN A 122 -14.37 0.74 9.46
CA GLN A 122 -13.52 -0.15 10.27
C GLN A 122 -12.10 -0.27 9.71
N PHE A 123 -11.92 -0.12 8.40
CA PHE A 123 -10.60 -0.20 7.78
C PHE A 123 -9.71 0.99 8.10
N THR A 124 -10.29 2.16 8.31
CA THR A 124 -9.55 3.32 8.82
C THR A 124 -9.01 3.06 10.22
N THR A 125 -9.87 2.57 11.12
CA THR A 125 -9.47 2.22 12.50
C THR A 125 -8.40 1.14 12.52
N LYS A 126 -8.55 0.08 11.71
CA LYS A 126 -7.57 -0.99 11.58
C LYS A 126 -6.22 -0.47 11.09
N SER A 127 -6.23 0.37 10.05
CA SER A 127 -4.99 0.93 9.49
C SER A 127 -4.21 1.74 10.53
N LEU A 128 -4.89 2.57 11.32
CA LEU A 128 -4.26 3.33 12.41
C LEU A 128 -3.67 2.40 13.48
N LYS A 129 -4.41 1.40 13.90
CA LYS A 129 -3.95 0.42 14.90
C LYS A 129 -2.71 -0.34 14.42
N TYR A 130 -2.71 -0.83 13.19
CA TYR A 130 -1.55 -1.55 12.64
C TYR A 130 -0.35 -0.63 12.44
N ALA A 131 -0.56 0.59 11.96
CA ALA A 131 0.51 1.58 11.84
C ALA A 131 1.17 1.86 13.19
N GLN A 132 0.38 2.06 14.26
CA GLN A 132 0.90 2.30 15.60
C GLN A 132 1.74 1.13 16.12
N ARG A 133 1.28 -0.11 15.91
CA ARG A 133 2.05 -1.31 16.28
C ARG A 133 3.37 -1.40 15.52
N LEU A 134 3.35 -1.16 14.22
CA LEU A 134 4.55 -1.17 13.38
C LEU A 134 5.55 -0.08 13.78
N LEU A 135 5.08 1.14 14.04
CA LEU A 135 5.93 2.25 14.47
C LEU A 135 6.53 2.04 15.85
N LYS A 136 5.82 1.31 16.73
CA LYS A 136 6.36 0.91 18.02
C LYS A 136 7.50 -0.09 17.87
N MET A 137 7.39 -1.02 16.91
CA MET A 137 8.45 -2.00 16.61
C MET A 137 9.65 -1.34 15.96
N SER A 138 9.43 -0.44 15.01
CA SER A 138 10.49 0.23 14.23
C SER A 138 10.04 1.63 13.80
N PRO A 139 10.34 2.67 14.61
CA PRO A 139 9.89 4.03 14.34
C PRO A 139 10.40 4.63 13.03
N ASN A 140 11.51 4.12 12.51
CA ASN A 140 12.14 4.62 11.30
C ASN A 140 12.01 3.69 10.10
N ASP A 141 11.13 2.68 10.18
CA ASP A 141 10.90 1.78 9.05
C ASP A 141 10.42 2.56 7.81
N PRO A 142 11.17 2.48 6.69
CA PRO A 142 10.82 3.24 5.48
C PRO A 142 9.44 2.92 4.94
N THR A 143 9.10 1.65 4.86
CA THR A 143 7.81 1.18 4.32
C THR A 143 6.64 1.64 5.16
N THR A 144 6.73 1.50 6.48
CA THR A 144 5.67 1.94 7.40
C THR A 144 5.48 3.45 7.34
N ASN A 145 6.58 4.22 7.39
CA ASN A 145 6.50 5.68 7.31
C ASN A 145 5.91 6.14 5.98
N PHE A 146 6.28 5.53 4.88
CA PHE A 146 5.72 5.84 3.57
C PHE A 146 4.22 5.56 3.51
N TRP A 147 3.80 4.34 3.84
CA TRP A 147 2.40 3.95 3.77
C TRP A 147 1.53 4.73 4.75
N PHE A 148 2.02 4.96 5.96
CA PHE A 148 1.28 5.76 6.94
C PHE A 148 1.21 7.22 6.52
N GLY A 149 2.30 7.77 5.99
CA GLY A 149 2.34 9.13 5.48
C GLY A 149 1.32 9.39 4.37
N PHE A 150 1.32 8.61 3.31
CA PHE A 150 0.35 8.85 2.24
C PHE A 150 -1.09 8.49 2.66
N SER A 151 -1.26 7.49 3.52
CA SER A 151 -2.57 7.11 4.04
C SER A 151 -3.20 8.24 4.85
N LEU A 152 -2.45 8.87 5.74
CA LEU A 152 -2.89 10.07 6.46
C LEU A 152 -3.20 11.22 5.51
N SER A 153 -2.31 11.50 4.58
CA SER A 153 -2.46 12.56 3.59
C SER A 153 -3.76 12.44 2.80
N GLU A 154 -4.04 11.26 2.29
CA GLU A 154 -5.21 11.00 1.45
C GLU A 154 -6.49 10.81 2.27
N GLY A 155 -6.38 10.62 3.57
CA GLY A 155 -7.49 10.46 4.50
C GLY A 155 -7.86 11.70 5.32
N GLY A 156 -7.32 12.87 4.98
CA GLY A 156 -7.65 14.14 5.65
C GLY A 156 -6.65 14.58 6.72
N GLY A 157 -5.64 13.78 7.03
CA GLY A 157 -4.58 14.10 8.00
C GLY A 157 -3.33 14.66 7.34
N GLN A 158 -3.47 15.68 6.48
CA GLN A 158 -2.38 16.20 5.67
C GLN A 158 -1.22 16.76 6.49
N ARG A 159 -1.50 17.47 7.57
CA ARG A 159 -0.45 18.04 8.43
C ARG A 159 0.28 16.96 9.20
N GLU A 160 -0.44 16.00 9.72
CA GLU A 160 0.08 14.84 10.45
C GLU A 160 0.94 13.94 9.56
N ALA A 161 0.67 13.93 8.25
CA ALA A 161 1.40 13.14 7.27
C ALA A 161 2.85 13.62 7.06
N ILE A 162 3.13 14.91 7.25
CA ILE A 162 4.41 15.53 6.88
C ILE A 162 5.62 14.81 7.51
N PRO A 163 5.69 14.57 8.84
CA PRO A 163 6.87 13.93 9.42
C PRO A 163 7.11 12.50 8.92
N TYR A 164 6.05 11.75 8.60
CA TYR A 164 6.19 10.39 8.07
C TYR A 164 6.69 10.40 6.63
N LEU A 165 6.16 11.28 5.79
CA LEU A 165 6.64 11.46 4.43
C LEU A 165 8.08 11.95 4.38
N ASP A 166 8.47 12.86 5.29
CA ASP A 166 9.85 13.33 5.41
C ASP A 166 10.81 12.19 5.77
N LYS A 167 10.45 11.33 6.71
CA LYS A 167 11.24 10.14 7.07
C LYS A 167 11.39 9.20 5.88
N ALA A 168 10.31 8.96 5.14
CA ALA A 168 10.33 8.10 3.97
C ALA A 168 11.22 8.69 2.85
N MET A 169 11.15 9.99 2.59
CA MET A 169 12.03 10.65 1.60
C MET A 169 13.50 10.55 2.02
N LYS A 170 13.82 10.79 3.29
CA LYS A 170 15.19 10.65 3.82
C LYS A 170 15.71 9.22 3.73
N ALA A 171 14.82 8.24 3.80
CA ALA A 171 15.15 6.82 3.63
C ALA A 171 15.18 6.39 2.14
N ASN A 172 15.14 7.33 1.21
CA ASN A 172 15.19 7.11 -0.24
C ASN A 172 14.00 6.31 -0.80
N VAL A 173 12.83 6.42 -0.20
CA VAL A 173 11.60 5.92 -0.79
C VAL A 173 11.19 6.87 -1.91
N GLN A 174 11.42 6.48 -3.15
CA GLN A 174 11.23 7.34 -4.33
C GLN A 174 9.80 7.91 -4.40
N GLU A 175 8.80 7.07 -4.25
CA GLU A 175 7.41 7.49 -4.36
C GLU A 175 6.96 8.45 -3.23
N ALA A 176 7.69 8.49 -2.11
CA ALA A 176 7.40 9.42 -1.03
C ALA A 176 7.49 10.89 -1.45
N TYR A 177 8.33 11.21 -2.43
CA TYR A 177 8.40 12.57 -3.00
C TYR A 177 7.08 12.95 -3.68
N LEU A 178 6.51 12.06 -4.46
CA LEU A 178 5.24 12.31 -5.14
C LEU A 178 4.08 12.36 -4.15
N SER A 179 4.11 11.52 -3.11
CA SER A 179 3.14 11.59 -2.01
C SER A 179 3.23 12.92 -1.25
N ALA A 180 4.44 13.41 -1.01
CA ALA A 180 4.65 14.72 -0.37
C ALA A 180 4.14 15.86 -1.25
N VAL A 181 4.39 15.82 -2.54
CA VAL A 181 3.85 16.79 -3.50
C VAL A 181 2.32 16.81 -3.43
N ASN A 182 1.69 15.64 -3.51
CA ASN A 182 0.23 15.53 -3.44
C ASN A 182 -0.31 16.08 -2.11
N ASN A 183 0.40 15.81 -1.01
CA ASN A 183 0.06 16.31 0.32
C ASN A 183 0.14 17.83 0.41
N TYR A 184 1.20 18.43 -0.11
CA TYR A 184 1.34 19.88 -0.13
C TYR A 184 0.25 20.56 -0.98
N LEU A 185 -0.17 19.91 -2.07
CA LEU A 185 -1.29 20.41 -2.89
C LEU A 185 -2.61 20.36 -2.13
N PHE A 186 -2.87 19.31 -1.35
CA PHE A 186 -4.03 19.28 -0.45
C PHE A 186 -4.00 20.38 0.61
N LEU A 187 -2.83 20.77 1.07
CA LEU A 187 -2.64 21.88 2.01
C LEU A 187 -2.61 23.25 1.35
N GLU A 188 -2.81 23.32 0.03
CA GLU A 188 -2.71 24.56 -0.76
C GLU A 188 -1.32 25.22 -0.67
N GLN A 189 -0.30 24.43 -0.38
CA GLN A 189 1.10 24.86 -0.29
C GLN A 189 1.81 24.61 -1.62
N ARG A 190 1.41 25.34 -2.65
CA ARG A 190 1.94 25.21 -4.01
C ARG A 190 3.46 25.34 -4.09
N LYS A 191 4.02 26.30 -3.37
CA LYS A 191 5.47 26.53 -3.33
C LYS A 191 6.22 25.30 -2.81
N ASN A 192 5.75 24.70 -1.73
CA ASN A 192 6.35 23.49 -1.18
C ASN A 192 6.22 22.30 -2.13
N ALA A 193 5.08 22.17 -2.80
CA ALA A 193 4.87 21.15 -3.82
C ALA A 193 5.88 21.28 -4.97
N LEU A 194 6.06 22.47 -5.53
CA LEU A 194 6.99 22.72 -6.62
C LEU A 194 8.45 22.53 -6.20
N THR A 195 8.82 22.95 -4.99
CA THR A 195 10.16 22.71 -4.43
C THR A 195 10.43 21.20 -4.29
N THR A 196 9.48 20.45 -3.78
CA THR A 196 9.59 18.99 -3.63
C THR A 196 9.71 18.30 -4.99
N LEU A 197 8.94 18.74 -5.99
CA LEU A 197 9.06 18.24 -7.37
C LEU A 197 10.45 18.50 -7.95
N ASN A 198 11.00 19.69 -7.74
CA ASN A 198 12.34 20.01 -8.22
C ASN A 198 13.40 19.14 -7.54
N ASN A 199 13.30 18.92 -6.24
CA ASN A 199 14.19 18.01 -5.51
C ASN A 199 14.08 16.59 -6.03
N TYR A 200 12.87 16.14 -6.34
CA TYR A 200 12.61 14.83 -6.95
C TYR A 200 13.30 14.71 -8.32
N LYS A 201 13.17 15.70 -9.17
CA LYS A 201 13.82 15.74 -10.48
C LYS A 201 15.34 15.69 -10.37
N VAL A 202 15.92 16.43 -9.43
CA VAL A 202 17.37 16.45 -9.21
C VAL A 202 17.86 15.07 -8.77
N LYS A 203 17.14 14.42 -7.87
CA LYS A 203 17.52 13.11 -7.34
C LYS A 203 17.24 11.96 -8.30
N TYR A 204 16.19 12.06 -9.10
CA TYR A 204 15.76 11.06 -10.07
C TYR A 204 15.60 11.68 -11.46
N PRO A 205 16.72 11.94 -12.16
CA PRO A 205 16.68 12.64 -13.47
C PRO A 205 15.87 11.91 -14.54
N GLU A 206 15.73 10.59 -14.43
CA GLU A 206 14.90 9.75 -15.31
C GLU A 206 13.41 10.13 -15.22
N GLU A 207 13.00 10.78 -14.15
CA GLU A 207 11.62 11.22 -13.92
C GLU A 207 11.34 12.66 -14.42
N THR A 208 12.27 13.26 -15.15
CA THR A 208 12.14 14.65 -15.65
C THR A 208 10.83 14.89 -16.39
N GLN A 209 10.41 13.97 -17.26
CA GLN A 209 9.16 14.09 -18.01
C GLN A 209 7.94 14.16 -17.10
N VAL A 210 7.91 13.28 -16.08
CA VAL A 210 6.83 13.25 -15.07
C VAL A 210 6.80 14.57 -14.30
N VAL A 211 7.95 15.02 -13.82
CA VAL A 211 8.08 16.27 -13.06
C VAL A 211 7.63 17.47 -13.87
N ASP A 212 8.12 17.61 -15.11
CA ASP A 212 7.79 18.74 -15.97
C ASP A 212 6.28 18.79 -16.27
N ARG A 213 5.67 17.61 -16.46
CA ARG A 213 4.22 17.51 -16.65
C ARG A 213 3.44 17.95 -15.42
N LEU A 214 3.78 17.44 -14.26
CA LEU A 214 3.13 17.81 -13.00
C LEU A 214 3.33 19.28 -12.66
N THR A 215 4.53 19.81 -12.89
CA THR A 215 4.83 21.23 -12.70
C THR A 215 3.93 22.10 -13.56
N MET A 216 3.76 21.75 -14.83
CA MET A 216 2.90 22.48 -15.77
C MET A 216 1.43 22.46 -15.31
N GLU A 217 0.92 21.30 -14.89
CA GLU A 217 -0.45 21.18 -14.38
C GLU A 217 -0.67 22.01 -13.11
N ILE A 218 0.29 21.99 -12.18
CA ILE A 218 0.20 22.77 -10.94
C ILE A 218 0.23 24.28 -11.24
N GLN A 219 1.10 24.73 -12.13
CA GLN A 219 1.21 26.13 -12.52
C GLN A 219 -0.04 26.61 -13.24
N LYS A 220 -0.67 25.78 -14.06
CA LYS A 220 -1.86 26.11 -14.84
C LYS A 220 -3.14 26.11 -14.02
N GLN A 221 -3.31 25.08 -13.18
CA GLN A 221 -4.59 24.84 -12.46
C GLN A 221 -4.50 25.12 -10.96
N GLY A 222 -3.30 25.34 -10.42
CA GLY A 222 -3.09 25.56 -9.00
C GLY A 222 -3.03 24.29 -8.17
N ARG A 223 -3.61 23.21 -8.64
CA ARG A 223 -3.63 21.89 -7.97
C ARG A 223 -3.89 20.79 -8.99
N THR A 224 -3.49 19.57 -8.63
CA THR A 224 -3.83 18.35 -9.36
C THR A 224 -3.79 17.16 -8.40
N ASN A 225 -4.50 16.08 -8.72
CA ASN A 225 -4.25 14.81 -8.05
C ASN A 225 -3.10 14.11 -8.78
N VAL A 226 -1.98 13.93 -8.08
CA VAL A 226 -0.76 13.34 -8.65
C VAL A 226 -1.03 11.95 -9.20
N TRP A 227 -1.76 11.11 -8.48
CA TRP A 227 -2.00 9.72 -8.86
C TRP A 227 -2.90 9.57 -10.07
N GLU A 228 -3.94 10.39 -10.17
CA GLU A 228 -4.79 10.44 -11.36
C GLU A 228 -4.02 10.92 -12.58
N ASN A 229 -3.19 11.93 -12.41
CA ASN A 229 -2.35 12.47 -13.47
C ASN A 229 -1.38 11.42 -14.01
N LEU A 230 -0.68 10.70 -13.12
CA LEU A 230 0.23 9.63 -13.50
C LEU A 230 -0.48 8.49 -14.21
N THR A 231 -1.68 8.10 -13.76
CA THR A 231 -2.49 7.07 -14.42
C THR A 231 -2.87 7.50 -15.83
N ALA A 232 -3.30 8.75 -16.01
CA ALA A 232 -3.63 9.30 -17.32
C ALA A 232 -2.42 9.35 -18.27
N MET A 233 -1.23 9.69 -17.76
CA MET A 233 0.02 9.64 -18.53
C MET A 233 0.33 8.23 -19.03
N LYS A 234 0.21 7.21 -18.17
CA LYS A 234 0.43 5.80 -18.53
C LYS A 234 -0.56 5.29 -19.57
N GLN A 235 -1.77 5.85 -19.61
CA GLN A 235 -2.83 5.49 -20.56
C GLN A 235 -2.75 6.28 -21.87
N GLY A 236 -1.77 7.15 -22.02
CA GLY A 236 -1.61 7.97 -23.24
C GLY A 236 -2.73 8.97 -23.46
N ARG A 237 -3.37 9.44 -22.40
CA ARG A 237 -4.49 10.39 -22.45
C ARG A 237 -4.07 11.86 -22.48
N TYR A 238 -2.82 12.11 -22.87
CA TYR A 238 -2.27 13.47 -23.03
C TYR A 238 -1.61 13.62 -24.38
#